data_b579c5c7d05a78a642e1e817288d2015
#
_entry.id   b579c5c7d05a78a642e1e817288d2015
#
_cell.length_a   1.000
_cell.length_b   1.000
_cell.length_c   1.000
_cell.angle_alpha   90.00
_cell.angle_beta   90.00
_cell.angle_gamma   90.00
#
_symmetry.space_group_name_H-M   'P 1'
#
loop_
_entity.id
_entity.type
_entity.pdbx_description
1 polymer ?
#
loop_
_entity_poly.entity_id
_entity_poly.type
_entity_poly.pdbx_seq_one_letter_code
_entity_poly.pdbx_strand_id
1 'polypeptide(L)'
;MYGDFKQHLQHELESIKEAGLYKTERVICSPQRSAIEVAEKECLNFCANNYLGLSDNPRLIEAAKKAMDERGFGMSSVRFICGCQDIHKALEKAIADYFGTEDTILYAACFDANGGVFEPLFTEQDAIISDSLNHASIIDGVRLCKAVRYRYANANMEELEDCLKRAQAQRFRIIVTDGVFSMDGNAAPLDEICRLAKEYRALVMVDECHSAGVLGATGRGITELYNLRGEVDILTGTLGKAFGGAIGGFTTGRKEIIDMLRQRSRPYLFSNSLPPAVVGAGIEMFKMLEESNEHHDRLVENVAFFREKMIAAGFDIKPTVSAICAVMLYDAKLSQDFAAELQKKGIFVTGFYYPVVPKGQARIRVQVSAGHTREQLEKCVAAFIEVGKELGVLK
;
A
#
# COMPACT_ATOMS: atom_id res chain seq x y z
N MET A 1 -20.02 -8.31 35.36
CA MET A 1 -19.65 -7.37 34.25
C MET A 1 -18.85 -8.07 33.14
N TYR A 2 -17.64 -8.58 33.39
CA TYR A 2 -16.87 -9.26 32.31
C TYR A 2 -17.51 -10.58 31.85
N GLY A 3 -18.21 -11.32 32.73
CA GLY A 3 -18.85 -12.59 32.38
C GLY A 3 -19.87 -12.47 31.23
N ASP A 4 -20.76 -11.50 31.29
CA ASP A 4 -21.76 -11.24 30.24
C ASP A 4 -21.13 -10.74 28.96
N PHE A 5 -20.10 -9.84 29.07
CA PHE A 5 -19.34 -9.35 27.92
C PHE A 5 -18.52 -10.49 27.28
N LYS A 6 -17.96 -11.40 28.09
CA LYS A 6 -17.28 -12.61 27.58
C LYS A 6 -18.22 -13.49 26.75
N GLN A 7 -19.44 -13.73 27.24
CA GLN A 7 -20.46 -14.53 26.50
C GLN A 7 -20.81 -13.84 25.16
N HIS A 8 -21.02 -12.53 25.18
CA HIS A 8 -21.25 -11.75 23.97
C HIS A 8 -20.08 -11.91 22.96
N LEU A 9 -18.84 -11.71 23.40
CA LEU A 9 -17.66 -11.88 22.52
C LEU A 9 -17.53 -13.32 21.99
N GLN A 10 -17.83 -14.34 22.80
CA GLN A 10 -17.79 -15.73 22.36
C GLN A 10 -18.83 -15.99 21.26
N HIS A 11 -20.04 -15.47 21.41
CA HIS A 11 -21.09 -15.58 20.40
C HIS A 11 -20.69 -14.88 19.09
N GLU A 12 -20.16 -13.65 19.16
CA GLU A 12 -19.67 -12.93 17.98
C GLU A 12 -18.54 -13.69 17.26
N LEU A 13 -17.57 -14.23 18.02
CA LEU A 13 -16.47 -15.02 17.47
C LEU A 13 -16.95 -16.32 16.81
N GLU A 14 -17.96 -16.96 17.38
CA GLU A 14 -18.59 -18.15 16.82
C GLU A 14 -19.32 -17.83 15.51
N SER A 15 -20.09 -16.75 15.49
CA SER A 15 -20.74 -16.23 14.27
C SER A 15 -19.76 -15.93 13.15
N ILE A 16 -18.60 -15.31 13.48
CA ILE A 16 -17.51 -15.06 12.52
C ILE A 16 -16.95 -16.38 11.96
N LYS A 17 -16.81 -17.43 12.81
CA LYS A 17 -16.33 -18.75 12.36
C LYS A 17 -17.34 -19.45 11.47
N GLU A 18 -18.60 -19.46 11.86
CA GLU A 18 -19.71 -20.06 11.09
C GLU A 18 -19.87 -19.38 9.72
N ALA A 19 -19.67 -18.06 9.67
CA ALA A 19 -19.66 -17.31 8.42
C ALA A 19 -18.40 -17.55 7.56
N GLY A 20 -17.41 -18.34 8.01
CA GLY A 20 -16.15 -18.59 7.31
C GLY A 20 -15.24 -17.36 7.23
N LEU A 21 -15.44 -16.35 8.10
CA LEU A 21 -14.71 -15.06 8.10
C LEU A 21 -13.59 -15.00 9.14
N TYR A 22 -13.41 -16.08 9.93
CA TYR A 22 -12.38 -16.12 10.97
C TYR A 22 -10.98 -16.13 10.36
N LYS A 23 -10.14 -15.17 10.76
CA LYS A 23 -8.77 -15.01 10.26
C LYS A 23 -7.81 -15.72 11.20
N THR A 24 -6.97 -16.59 10.63
CA THR A 24 -5.86 -17.25 11.33
C THR A 24 -4.53 -16.71 10.82
N GLU A 25 -3.59 -16.49 11.74
CA GLU A 25 -2.22 -16.09 11.41
C GLU A 25 -1.41 -17.33 11.03
N ARG A 26 -0.76 -17.28 9.85
CA ARG A 26 0.16 -18.33 9.39
C ARG A 26 1.58 -17.89 9.75
N VAL A 27 2.22 -18.60 10.69
CA VAL A 27 3.54 -18.25 11.22
C VAL A 27 4.63 -18.56 10.21
N ILE A 28 5.44 -17.55 9.87
CA ILE A 28 6.62 -17.66 9.01
C ILE A 28 7.86 -17.76 9.91
N CYS A 29 8.71 -18.78 9.66
CA CYS A 29 9.90 -19.10 10.48
C CYS A 29 11.22 -18.76 9.75
N SER A 30 11.16 -17.96 8.71
CA SER A 30 12.30 -17.51 7.90
C SER A 30 12.28 -15.98 7.71
N PRO A 31 13.36 -15.38 7.17
CA PRO A 31 13.29 -14.03 6.63
C PRO A 31 12.19 -13.89 5.56
N GLN A 32 11.68 -12.68 5.38
CA GLN A 32 10.64 -12.38 4.38
C GLN A 32 11.29 -12.27 2.99
N ARG A 33 11.14 -13.33 2.18
CA ARG A 33 11.75 -13.50 0.85
C ARG A 33 10.70 -13.98 -0.16
N SER A 34 11.17 -14.22 -1.40
CA SER A 34 10.38 -14.94 -2.43
C SER A 34 10.13 -16.40 -2.05
N ALA A 35 11.04 -17.04 -1.31
CA ALA A 35 10.85 -18.34 -0.66
C ALA A 35 10.89 -18.16 0.85
N ILE A 36 9.89 -18.69 1.55
CA ILE A 36 9.69 -18.59 3.01
C ILE A 36 9.44 -19.96 3.60
N GLU A 37 9.65 -20.11 4.89
CA GLU A 37 9.33 -21.31 5.65
C GLU A 37 8.07 -21.10 6.49
N VAL A 38 7.05 -21.94 6.28
CA VAL A 38 5.78 -21.93 7.02
C VAL A 38 5.51 -23.34 7.53
N ALA A 39 5.39 -23.50 8.84
CA ALA A 39 5.17 -24.82 9.46
C ALA A 39 6.19 -25.89 8.96
N GLU A 40 7.48 -25.55 8.98
CA GLU A 40 8.60 -26.42 8.57
C GLU A 40 8.58 -26.84 7.08
N LYS A 41 7.81 -26.12 6.24
CA LYS A 41 7.76 -26.36 4.80
C LYS A 41 8.13 -25.09 4.03
N GLU A 42 9.00 -25.25 3.05
CA GLU A 42 9.33 -24.18 2.13
C GLU A 42 8.13 -23.89 1.19
N CYS A 43 7.79 -22.60 1.07
CA CYS A 43 6.75 -22.11 0.19
C CYS A 43 7.25 -20.89 -0.59
N LEU A 44 6.81 -20.75 -1.84
CA LEU A 44 7.01 -19.55 -2.63
C LEU A 44 5.97 -18.49 -2.23
N ASN A 45 6.44 -17.31 -1.83
CA ASN A 45 5.64 -16.25 -1.25
C ASN A 45 5.13 -15.28 -2.32
N PHE A 46 3.85 -15.38 -2.64
CA PHE A 46 3.14 -14.47 -3.54
C PHE A 46 2.09 -13.62 -2.80
N CYS A 47 2.23 -13.44 -1.48
CA CYS A 47 1.36 -12.61 -0.64
C CYS A 47 2.00 -11.29 -0.20
N ALA A 48 3.34 -11.27 0.00
CA ALA A 48 4.03 -10.13 0.57
C ALA A 48 4.05 -8.93 -0.39
N ASN A 49 3.86 -7.73 0.15
CA ASN A 49 4.01 -6.49 -0.62
C ASN A 49 5.49 -6.11 -0.82
N ASN A 50 6.39 -7.07 -0.85
CA ASN A 50 7.84 -6.92 -1.02
C ASN A 50 8.19 -6.75 -2.51
N TYR A 51 7.62 -5.73 -3.17
CA TYR A 51 7.66 -5.58 -4.63
C TYR A 51 9.08 -5.55 -5.20
N LEU A 52 9.99 -4.81 -4.56
CA LEU A 52 11.38 -4.71 -5.00
C LEU A 52 12.31 -5.80 -4.42
N GLY A 53 11.79 -6.72 -3.59
CA GLY A 53 12.57 -7.80 -2.99
C GLY A 53 13.59 -7.32 -1.97
N LEU A 54 13.34 -6.20 -1.28
CA LEU A 54 14.32 -5.54 -0.40
C LEU A 54 14.20 -5.91 1.08
N SER A 55 13.18 -6.67 1.50
CA SER A 55 12.91 -6.89 2.94
C SER A 55 14.03 -7.60 3.71
N ASP A 56 14.89 -8.36 3.06
CA ASP A 56 16.08 -9.00 3.65
C ASP A 56 17.38 -8.63 2.92
N ASN A 57 17.38 -7.49 2.23
CA ASN A 57 18.56 -7.03 1.49
C ASN A 57 19.74 -6.75 2.45
N PRO A 58 20.94 -7.33 2.22
CA PRO A 58 22.09 -7.18 3.09
C PRO A 58 22.51 -5.72 3.33
N ARG A 59 22.43 -4.86 2.29
CA ARG A 59 22.79 -3.43 2.44
C ARG A 59 21.86 -2.73 3.43
N LEU A 60 20.55 -3.03 3.40
CA LEU A 60 19.58 -2.45 4.33
C LEU A 60 19.79 -2.95 5.75
N ILE A 61 20.10 -4.26 5.92
CA ILE A 61 20.39 -4.86 7.22
C ILE A 61 21.63 -4.21 7.84
N GLU A 62 22.72 -4.05 7.07
CA GLU A 62 23.94 -3.42 7.55
C GLU A 62 23.73 -1.94 7.89
N ALA A 63 22.98 -1.20 7.07
CA ALA A 63 22.63 0.20 7.36
C ALA A 63 21.81 0.32 8.65
N ALA A 64 20.87 -0.61 8.89
CA ALA A 64 20.08 -0.65 10.12
C ALA A 64 20.97 -0.90 11.35
N LYS A 65 21.89 -1.89 11.29
CA LYS A 65 22.85 -2.16 12.37
C LYS A 65 23.73 -0.95 12.66
N LYS A 66 24.30 -0.35 11.62
CA LYS A 66 25.13 0.85 11.75
C LYS A 66 24.37 1.99 12.42
N ALA A 67 23.12 2.23 12.00
CA ALA A 67 22.30 3.26 12.63
C ALA A 67 22.00 2.98 14.12
N MET A 68 21.83 1.71 14.50
CA MET A 68 21.69 1.34 15.92
C MET A 68 22.99 1.55 16.70
N ASP A 69 24.15 1.21 16.14
CA ASP A 69 25.43 1.41 16.78
C ASP A 69 25.75 2.91 17.03
N GLU A 70 25.38 3.77 16.06
CA GLU A 70 25.68 5.20 16.11
C GLU A 70 24.62 6.04 16.85
N ARG A 71 23.34 5.64 16.83
CA ARG A 71 22.20 6.44 17.27
C ARG A 71 21.33 5.77 18.34
N GLY A 72 21.61 4.51 18.68
CA GLY A 72 20.87 3.73 19.67
C GLY A 72 19.66 2.99 19.10
N PHE A 73 18.99 2.21 19.97
CA PHE A 73 17.87 1.34 19.61
C PHE A 73 16.57 2.11 19.40
N GLY A 74 16.26 3.09 20.26
CA GLY A 74 14.95 3.74 20.28
C GLY A 74 15.02 5.20 20.64
N MET A 75 13.95 5.93 20.35
CA MET A 75 13.88 7.37 20.50
C MET A 75 13.33 7.85 21.86
N SER A 76 12.52 7.02 22.52
CA SER A 76 11.87 7.30 23.82
C SER A 76 11.10 8.64 23.86
N SER A 77 10.75 9.19 22.70
CA SER A 77 10.09 10.49 22.57
C SER A 77 9.44 10.69 21.21
N VAL A 78 8.51 11.64 21.17
CA VAL A 78 7.94 12.20 19.95
C VAL A 78 8.88 13.26 19.35
N ARG A 79 8.68 13.57 18.08
CA ARG A 79 9.60 14.38 17.25
C ARG A 79 9.89 15.78 17.85
N PHE A 80 8.87 16.51 18.32
CA PHE A 80 9.02 17.91 18.73
C PHE A 80 9.60 18.09 20.15
N ILE A 81 9.59 17.05 20.98
CA ILE A 81 10.16 17.13 22.35
C ILE A 81 11.66 16.87 22.27
N CYS A 82 12.08 15.61 22.09
CA CYS A 82 13.48 15.22 21.96
C CYS A 82 13.70 13.98 21.05
N GLY A 83 12.68 13.59 20.30
CA GLY A 83 12.71 12.41 19.42
C GLY A 83 13.11 12.69 17.98
N CYS A 84 13.87 13.76 17.70
CA CYS A 84 14.32 14.11 16.35
C CYS A 84 15.85 14.08 16.27
N GLN A 85 16.39 13.09 15.58
CA GLN A 85 17.81 13.02 15.22
C GLN A 85 18.05 13.56 13.82
N ASP A 86 19.32 13.83 13.50
CA ASP A 86 19.77 14.27 12.17
C ASP A 86 19.37 13.30 11.05
N ILE A 87 19.45 11.98 11.31
CA ILE A 87 19.07 10.95 10.33
C ILE A 87 17.59 11.02 9.94
N HIS A 88 16.69 11.44 10.82
CA HIS A 88 15.29 11.66 10.47
C HIS A 88 15.14 12.74 9.40
N LYS A 89 15.92 13.85 9.53
CA LYS A 89 15.92 14.93 8.54
C LYS A 89 16.55 14.48 7.23
N ALA A 90 17.58 13.63 7.30
CA ALA A 90 18.19 13.05 6.11
C ALA A 90 17.21 12.15 5.34
N LEU A 91 16.42 11.31 6.06
CA LEU A 91 15.38 10.49 5.43
C LEU A 91 14.24 11.33 4.84
N GLU A 92 13.76 12.36 5.57
CA GLU A 92 12.75 13.31 5.06
C GLU A 92 13.22 13.94 3.74
N LYS A 93 14.50 14.39 3.69
CA LYS A 93 15.08 14.94 2.47
C LYS A 93 15.18 13.90 1.35
N ALA A 94 15.65 12.69 1.63
CA ALA A 94 15.77 11.63 0.61
C ALA A 94 14.41 11.29 -0.03
N ILE A 95 13.34 11.26 0.77
CA ILE A 95 11.98 11.06 0.28
C ILE A 95 11.52 12.22 -0.59
N ALA A 96 11.72 13.47 -0.14
CA ALA A 96 11.35 14.66 -0.90
C ALA A 96 12.08 14.72 -2.25
N ASP A 97 13.39 14.45 -2.26
CA ASP A 97 14.21 14.39 -3.48
C ASP A 97 13.70 13.29 -4.44
N TYR A 98 13.40 12.09 -3.92
CA TYR A 98 12.91 10.96 -4.70
C TYR A 98 11.59 11.28 -5.42
N PHE A 99 10.63 11.88 -4.73
CA PHE A 99 9.34 12.24 -5.32
C PHE A 99 9.35 13.59 -6.05
N GLY A 100 10.38 14.41 -5.87
CA GLY A 100 10.47 15.76 -6.43
C GLY A 100 9.50 16.72 -5.77
N THR A 101 9.34 16.61 -4.45
CA THR A 101 8.48 17.45 -3.61
C THR A 101 9.32 18.44 -2.78
N GLU A 102 8.65 19.38 -2.09
CA GLU A 102 9.35 20.44 -1.38
C GLU A 102 9.80 20.03 0.02
N ASP A 103 9.03 19.17 0.71
CA ASP A 103 9.34 18.72 2.08
C ASP A 103 8.59 17.41 2.41
N THR A 104 9.01 16.75 3.50
CA THR A 104 8.46 15.47 3.96
C THR A 104 8.34 15.44 5.48
N ILE A 105 7.31 14.75 5.98
CA ILE A 105 7.09 14.44 7.40
C ILE A 105 6.94 12.92 7.57
N LEU A 106 7.61 12.35 8.60
CA LEU A 106 7.61 10.91 8.88
C LEU A 106 6.56 10.54 9.94
N TYR A 107 5.94 9.38 9.77
CA TYR A 107 4.98 8.76 10.68
C TYR A 107 5.37 7.32 11.01
N ALA A 108 4.77 6.71 12.04
CA ALA A 108 4.98 5.31 12.38
C ALA A 108 4.49 4.36 11.27
N ALA A 109 3.43 4.71 10.56
CA ALA A 109 2.90 3.99 9.40
C ALA A 109 2.19 4.95 8.43
N CYS A 110 1.95 4.51 7.20
CA CYS A 110 1.11 5.29 6.27
C CYS A 110 -0.35 5.37 6.73
N PHE A 111 -0.81 4.41 7.54
CA PHE A 111 -2.11 4.51 8.19
C PHE A 111 -2.21 5.79 9.03
N ASP A 112 -1.16 6.11 9.80
CA ASP A 112 -1.07 7.32 10.60
C ASP A 112 -0.89 8.57 9.72
N ALA A 113 -0.12 8.47 8.64
CA ALA A 113 0.06 9.55 7.68
C ALA A 113 -1.29 9.96 7.07
N ASN A 114 -2.06 9.01 6.53
CA ASN A 114 -3.39 9.25 5.97
C ASN A 114 -4.38 9.77 7.02
N GLY A 115 -4.38 9.17 8.22
CA GLY A 115 -5.22 9.63 9.33
C GLY A 115 -4.88 11.03 9.82
N GLY A 116 -3.63 11.45 9.64
CA GLY A 116 -3.09 12.71 10.12
C GLY A 116 -3.18 13.90 9.16
N VAL A 117 -3.69 13.73 7.93
CA VAL A 117 -3.72 14.80 6.92
C VAL A 117 -4.93 15.71 7.05
N PHE A 118 -6.13 15.16 7.23
CA PHE A 118 -7.37 15.90 6.96
C PHE A 118 -7.76 16.87 8.07
N GLU A 119 -7.77 16.43 9.34
CA GLU A 119 -8.16 17.28 10.48
C GLU A 119 -7.27 18.54 10.64
N PRO A 120 -5.93 18.47 10.46
CA PRO A 120 -5.06 19.64 10.54
C PRO A 120 -5.28 20.69 9.45
N LEU A 121 -5.72 20.27 8.25
CA LEU A 121 -5.75 21.11 7.06
C LEU A 121 -7.16 21.63 6.72
N PHE A 122 -8.22 20.87 7.05
CA PHE A 122 -9.59 21.15 6.62
C PHE A 122 -10.56 21.26 7.77
N THR A 123 -11.57 22.10 7.58
CA THR A 123 -12.64 22.39 8.56
C THR A 123 -14.02 22.15 7.93
N GLU A 124 -15.10 22.44 8.67
CA GLU A 124 -16.48 22.38 8.16
C GLU A 124 -16.78 23.29 6.96
N GLN A 125 -15.91 24.26 6.68
CA GLN A 125 -16.03 25.15 5.52
C GLN A 125 -15.49 24.55 4.23
N ASP A 126 -14.79 23.40 4.31
CA ASP A 126 -14.03 22.80 3.23
C ASP A 126 -14.70 21.49 2.77
N ALA A 127 -14.25 20.93 1.65
CA ALA A 127 -14.75 19.68 1.10
C ALA A 127 -13.63 18.67 0.85
N ILE A 128 -13.94 17.39 1.14
CA ILE A 128 -13.09 16.23 0.79
C ILE A 128 -13.88 15.37 -0.18
N ILE A 129 -13.30 15.12 -1.37
CA ILE A 129 -13.91 14.32 -2.45
C ILE A 129 -13.07 13.06 -2.61
N SER A 130 -13.59 11.92 -2.13
CA SER A 130 -12.85 10.66 -1.97
C SER A 130 -13.33 9.59 -2.94
N ASP A 131 -12.40 8.89 -3.58
CA ASP A 131 -12.71 7.65 -4.31
C ASP A 131 -13.30 6.60 -3.36
N SER A 132 -14.26 5.84 -3.85
CA SER A 132 -15.02 4.87 -3.06
C SER A 132 -14.22 3.64 -2.64
N LEU A 133 -13.12 3.33 -3.31
CA LEU A 133 -12.24 2.20 -3.02
C LEU A 133 -10.93 2.61 -2.34
N ASN A 134 -10.80 3.86 -1.92
CA ASN A 134 -9.64 4.30 -1.15
C ASN A 134 -9.39 3.40 0.07
N HIS A 135 -8.12 3.31 0.46
CA HIS A 135 -7.69 2.54 1.60
C HIS A 135 -8.41 2.95 2.91
N ALA A 136 -8.63 1.99 3.81
CA ALA A 136 -9.34 2.20 5.08
C ALA A 136 -8.78 3.37 5.89
N SER A 137 -7.46 3.59 5.88
CA SER A 137 -6.81 4.71 6.58
C SER A 137 -7.25 6.09 6.05
N ILE A 138 -7.48 6.22 4.76
CA ILE A 138 -8.05 7.44 4.14
C ILE A 138 -9.49 7.61 4.59
N ILE A 139 -10.29 6.54 4.51
CA ILE A 139 -11.70 6.56 4.93
C ILE A 139 -11.80 6.99 6.40
N ASP A 140 -10.98 6.44 7.28
CA ASP A 140 -10.99 6.76 8.71
C ASP A 140 -10.48 8.18 8.96
N GLY A 141 -9.42 8.63 8.28
CA GLY A 141 -8.96 10.01 8.36
C GLY A 141 -10.01 11.02 7.92
N VAL A 142 -10.71 10.75 6.82
CA VAL A 142 -11.84 11.57 6.35
C VAL A 142 -13.00 11.58 7.35
N ARG A 143 -13.26 10.46 8.03
CA ARG A 143 -14.30 10.38 9.08
C ARG A 143 -13.99 11.23 10.30
N LEU A 144 -12.73 11.38 10.67
CA LEU A 144 -12.29 12.21 11.79
C LEU A 144 -12.36 13.72 11.47
N CYS A 145 -12.31 14.10 10.21
CA CYS A 145 -12.39 15.48 9.78
C CYS A 145 -13.85 15.98 9.72
N LYS A 146 -14.05 17.29 10.02
CA LYS A 146 -15.36 17.94 9.98
C LYS A 146 -15.74 18.45 8.58
N ALA A 147 -14.85 18.39 7.61
CA ALA A 147 -15.11 18.84 6.24
C ALA A 147 -16.31 18.11 5.61
N VAL A 148 -16.99 18.77 4.69
CA VAL A 148 -18.08 18.17 3.91
C VAL A 148 -17.51 17.04 3.05
N ARG A 149 -18.16 15.88 3.07
CA ARG A 149 -17.67 14.67 2.41
C ARG A 149 -18.46 14.37 1.17
N TYR A 150 -17.74 14.20 0.07
CA TYR A 150 -18.26 13.71 -1.19
C TYR A 150 -17.56 12.40 -1.53
N ARG A 151 -18.25 11.49 -2.18
CA ARG A 151 -17.71 10.19 -2.59
C ARG A 151 -18.13 9.92 -4.02
N TYR A 152 -17.20 9.47 -4.84
CA TYR A 152 -17.44 9.04 -6.22
C TYR A 152 -17.06 7.57 -6.41
N ALA A 153 -17.67 6.87 -7.36
CA ALA A 153 -17.38 5.50 -7.69
C ALA A 153 -15.94 5.37 -8.21
N ASN A 154 -15.31 4.23 -7.95
CA ASN A 154 -13.90 4.01 -8.27
C ASN A 154 -13.56 4.41 -9.72
N ALA A 155 -12.60 5.31 -9.84
CA ALA A 155 -12.10 5.84 -11.11
C ALA A 155 -13.19 6.41 -12.05
N ASN A 156 -14.35 6.79 -11.53
CA ASN A 156 -15.43 7.37 -12.32
C ASN A 156 -15.29 8.91 -12.37
N MET A 157 -14.77 9.42 -13.48
CA MET A 157 -14.47 10.84 -13.63
C MET A 157 -15.72 11.71 -13.81
N GLU A 158 -16.82 11.16 -14.32
CA GLU A 158 -18.11 11.90 -14.42
C GLU A 158 -18.68 12.17 -13.03
N GLU A 159 -18.70 11.13 -12.16
CA GLU A 159 -19.12 11.31 -10.76
C GLU A 159 -18.16 12.22 -9.96
N LEU A 160 -16.85 12.14 -10.24
CA LEU A 160 -15.88 13.06 -9.65
C LEU A 160 -16.20 14.51 -10.04
N GLU A 161 -16.46 14.77 -11.30
CA GLU A 161 -16.80 16.10 -11.79
C GLU A 161 -18.12 16.60 -11.16
N ASP A 162 -19.13 15.76 -11.04
CA ASP A 162 -20.40 16.12 -10.37
C ASP A 162 -20.18 16.44 -8.87
N CYS A 163 -19.31 15.70 -8.20
CA CYS A 163 -18.92 16.02 -6.82
C CYS A 163 -18.22 17.39 -6.75
N LEU A 164 -17.31 17.69 -7.67
CA LEU A 164 -16.61 18.97 -7.75
C LEU A 164 -17.57 20.13 -8.01
N LYS A 165 -18.54 19.97 -8.90
CA LYS A 165 -19.60 20.97 -9.16
C LYS A 165 -20.42 21.26 -7.89
N ARG A 166 -20.80 20.22 -7.15
CA ARG A 166 -21.55 20.34 -5.89
C ARG A 166 -20.72 20.96 -4.77
N ALA A 167 -19.41 20.77 -4.79
CA ALA A 167 -18.49 21.28 -3.78
C ALA A 167 -18.05 22.74 -4.01
N GLN A 168 -18.61 23.47 -4.99
CA GLN A 168 -18.17 24.83 -5.31
C GLN A 168 -18.53 25.87 -4.22
N ALA A 169 -19.50 25.59 -3.37
CA ALA A 169 -19.84 26.45 -2.24
C ALA A 169 -18.84 26.39 -1.06
N GLN A 170 -18.00 25.34 -0.98
CA GLN A 170 -16.99 25.19 0.05
C GLN A 170 -15.76 26.05 -0.26
N ARG A 171 -15.08 26.52 0.83
CA ARG A 171 -13.91 27.40 0.75
C ARG A 171 -12.77 26.74 -0.03
N PHE A 172 -12.35 25.54 0.39
CA PHE A 172 -11.35 24.71 -0.27
C PHE A 172 -11.92 23.31 -0.52
N ARG A 173 -11.37 22.62 -1.50
CA ARG A 173 -11.70 21.23 -1.82
C ARG A 173 -10.46 20.46 -2.14
N ILE A 174 -10.46 19.17 -1.77
CA ILE A 174 -9.39 18.24 -2.06
C ILE A 174 -9.95 16.95 -2.64
N ILE A 175 -9.35 16.48 -3.74
CA ILE A 175 -9.60 15.16 -4.32
C ILE A 175 -8.60 14.20 -3.69
N VAL A 176 -9.08 13.04 -3.25
CA VAL A 176 -8.26 12.03 -2.58
C VAL A 176 -8.44 10.69 -3.25
N THR A 177 -7.33 10.06 -3.64
CA THR A 177 -7.32 8.75 -4.29
C THR A 177 -6.10 7.91 -3.88
N ASP A 178 -6.24 6.57 -3.86
CA ASP A 178 -5.08 5.68 -3.98
C ASP A 178 -4.47 5.82 -5.38
N GLY A 179 -3.15 5.77 -5.50
CA GLY A 179 -2.47 5.71 -6.80
C GLY A 179 -2.71 4.37 -7.48
N VAL A 180 -2.59 3.28 -6.71
CA VAL A 180 -2.96 1.93 -7.12
C VAL A 180 -3.86 1.32 -6.06
N PHE A 181 -5.03 0.84 -6.45
CA PHE A 181 -6.00 0.21 -5.55
C PHE A 181 -5.56 -1.20 -5.18
N SER A 182 -5.37 -1.43 -3.89
CA SER A 182 -4.68 -2.61 -3.34
C SER A 182 -5.30 -3.96 -3.65
N MET A 183 -6.62 -4.02 -3.90
CA MET A 183 -7.33 -5.29 -4.14
C MET A 183 -7.47 -5.65 -5.60
N ASP A 184 -7.44 -4.67 -6.49
CA ASP A 184 -7.62 -4.81 -7.92
C ASP A 184 -6.34 -4.61 -8.71
N GLY A 185 -5.44 -3.76 -8.23
CA GLY A 185 -4.20 -3.40 -8.90
C GLY A 185 -4.35 -2.32 -9.96
N ASN A 186 -5.56 -1.82 -10.22
CA ASN A 186 -5.79 -0.73 -11.17
C ASN A 186 -5.21 0.58 -10.66
N ALA A 187 -4.69 1.40 -11.56
CA ALA A 187 -4.22 2.75 -11.26
C ALA A 187 -5.37 3.76 -11.36
N ALA A 188 -5.30 4.82 -10.55
CA ALA A 188 -6.18 5.96 -10.69
C ALA A 188 -5.88 6.69 -12.02
N PRO A 189 -6.87 7.24 -12.73
CA PRO A 189 -6.67 8.09 -13.93
C PRO A 189 -6.20 9.48 -13.49
N LEU A 190 -4.93 9.57 -13.08
CA LEU A 190 -4.39 10.77 -12.41
C LEU A 190 -4.33 11.99 -13.33
N ASP A 191 -4.15 11.79 -14.64
CA ASP A 191 -4.18 12.82 -15.65
C ASP A 191 -5.55 13.55 -15.68
N GLU A 192 -6.64 12.79 -15.74
CA GLU A 192 -8.00 13.34 -15.69
C GLU A 192 -8.33 13.95 -14.32
N ILE A 193 -7.89 13.32 -13.22
CA ILE A 193 -8.05 13.87 -11.86
C ILE A 193 -7.36 15.23 -11.77
N CYS A 194 -6.12 15.37 -12.24
CA CYS A 194 -5.39 16.64 -12.21
C CYS A 194 -6.00 17.68 -13.16
N ARG A 195 -6.52 17.25 -14.31
CA ARG A 195 -7.27 18.14 -15.22
C ARG A 195 -8.50 18.73 -14.53
N LEU A 196 -9.33 17.90 -13.93
CA LEU A 196 -10.51 18.33 -13.19
C LEU A 196 -10.13 19.17 -11.96
N ALA A 197 -9.07 18.80 -11.24
CA ALA A 197 -8.59 19.58 -10.11
C ALA A 197 -8.21 21.01 -10.50
N LYS A 198 -7.52 21.20 -11.62
CA LYS A 198 -7.20 22.53 -12.17
C LYS A 198 -8.45 23.32 -12.54
N GLU A 199 -9.40 22.70 -13.25
CA GLU A 199 -10.64 23.33 -13.69
C GLU A 199 -11.50 23.81 -12.51
N TYR A 200 -11.62 22.98 -11.46
CA TYR A 200 -12.46 23.24 -10.30
C TYR A 200 -11.70 23.81 -9.09
N ARG A 201 -10.40 24.15 -9.24
CA ARG A 201 -9.52 24.70 -8.19
C ARG A 201 -9.51 23.83 -6.93
N ALA A 202 -9.31 22.55 -7.11
CA ALA A 202 -9.17 21.57 -6.04
C ALA A 202 -7.70 21.19 -5.84
N LEU A 203 -7.33 20.86 -4.60
CA LEU A 203 -6.07 20.19 -4.28
C LEU A 203 -6.17 18.70 -4.64
N VAL A 204 -5.02 18.06 -4.82
CA VAL A 204 -4.95 16.61 -5.09
C VAL A 204 -4.04 15.93 -4.06
N MET A 205 -4.56 14.88 -3.44
CA MET A 205 -3.80 13.95 -2.59
C MET A 205 -3.83 12.55 -3.20
N VAL A 206 -2.66 11.91 -3.25
CA VAL A 206 -2.51 10.52 -3.72
C VAL A 206 -1.77 9.68 -2.69
N ASP A 207 -2.32 8.50 -2.38
CA ASP A 207 -1.63 7.46 -1.63
C ASP A 207 -0.79 6.59 -2.58
N GLU A 208 0.53 6.69 -2.48
CA GLU A 208 1.51 5.98 -3.33
C GLU A 208 1.92 4.61 -2.77
N CYS A 209 1.26 4.08 -1.75
CA CYS A 209 1.68 2.85 -1.06
C CYS A 209 1.83 1.62 -1.95
N HIS A 210 1.10 1.54 -3.05
CA HIS A 210 1.15 0.43 -4.01
C HIS A 210 1.69 0.85 -5.39
N SER A 211 1.96 2.13 -5.61
CA SER A 211 2.48 2.69 -6.87
C SER A 211 3.96 3.06 -6.78
N ALA A 212 4.40 3.63 -5.65
CA ALA A 212 5.81 3.96 -5.44
C ALA A 212 6.71 2.71 -5.39
N GLY A 213 7.84 2.76 -6.07
CA GLY A 213 8.73 1.62 -6.32
C GLY A 213 8.24 0.68 -7.44
N VAL A 214 7.03 0.90 -7.99
CA VAL A 214 6.35 -0.02 -8.91
C VAL A 214 6.02 0.62 -10.26
N LEU A 215 5.43 1.82 -10.26
CA LEU A 215 4.99 2.51 -11.46
C LEU A 215 5.96 3.60 -11.90
N GLY A 216 5.88 3.95 -13.19
CA GLY A 216 6.77 4.91 -13.82
C GLY A 216 8.03 4.25 -14.39
N ALA A 217 8.79 5.00 -15.17
CA ALA A 217 9.99 4.51 -15.84
C ALA A 217 11.15 4.17 -14.87
N THR A 218 11.16 4.82 -13.70
CA THR A 218 12.19 4.64 -12.65
C THR A 218 11.58 4.27 -11.28
N GLY A 219 10.28 3.86 -11.28
CA GLY A 219 9.60 3.43 -10.07
C GLY A 219 9.15 4.58 -9.15
N ARG A 220 9.12 5.83 -9.63
CA ARG A 220 8.76 6.99 -8.78
C ARG A 220 7.25 7.19 -8.59
N GLY A 221 6.46 6.16 -8.92
CA GLY A 221 5.05 6.11 -8.64
C GLY A 221 4.15 6.61 -9.76
N ILE A 222 2.88 6.84 -9.42
CA ILE A 222 1.85 7.20 -10.40
C ILE A 222 2.07 8.59 -11.00
N THR A 223 2.68 9.49 -10.24
CA THR A 223 3.00 10.83 -10.74
C THR A 223 4.03 10.80 -11.86
N GLU A 224 4.99 9.86 -11.81
CA GLU A 224 5.93 9.64 -12.90
C GLU A 224 5.24 8.97 -14.10
N LEU A 225 4.39 7.97 -13.86
CA LEU A 225 3.66 7.25 -14.92
C LEU A 225 2.90 8.20 -15.85
N TYR A 226 2.29 9.24 -15.30
CA TYR A 226 1.52 10.25 -16.05
C TYR A 226 2.28 11.55 -16.36
N ASN A 227 3.58 11.63 -16.05
CA ASN A 227 4.41 12.87 -16.19
C ASN A 227 3.83 14.07 -15.42
N LEU A 228 3.31 13.83 -14.22
CA LEU A 228 2.66 14.82 -13.35
C LEU A 228 3.45 15.10 -12.07
N ARG A 229 4.77 14.85 -12.08
CA ARG A 229 5.64 15.18 -10.94
C ARG A 229 5.56 16.68 -10.64
N GLY A 230 5.31 17.01 -9.36
CA GLY A 230 5.11 18.40 -8.91
C GLY A 230 3.70 18.97 -9.10
N GLU A 231 2.79 18.26 -9.76
CA GLU A 231 1.40 18.68 -9.96
C GLU A 231 0.46 18.26 -8.82
N VAL A 232 0.85 17.23 -8.06
CA VAL A 232 0.09 16.72 -6.90
C VAL A 232 0.54 17.44 -5.64
N ASP A 233 -0.41 17.88 -4.81
CA ASP A 233 -0.10 18.71 -3.64
C ASP A 233 0.36 17.89 -2.44
N ILE A 234 -0.18 16.68 -2.28
CA ILE A 234 0.09 15.77 -1.15
C ILE A 234 0.26 14.36 -1.69
N LEU A 235 1.41 13.76 -1.39
CA LEU A 235 1.65 12.33 -1.56
C LEU A 235 1.81 11.69 -0.19
N THR A 236 1.17 10.55 0.04
CA THR A 236 1.45 9.70 1.19
C THR A 236 2.06 8.39 0.74
N GLY A 237 2.86 7.76 1.60
CA GLY A 237 3.51 6.52 1.25
C GLY A 237 4.02 5.75 2.46
N THR A 238 4.56 4.57 2.21
CA THR A 238 5.00 3.64 3.25
C THR A 238 6.39 3.08 2.97
N LEU A 239 7.16 2.88 4.04
CA LEU A 239 8.38 2.06 4.01
C LEU A 239 8.06 0.55 4.15
N GLY A 240 6.80 0.21 4.44
CA GLY A 240 6.33 -1.14 4.74
C GLY A 240 6.05 -2.03 3.52
N LYS A 241 6.40 -1.61 2.30
CA LYS A 241 6.16 -2.37 1.07
C LYS A 241 7.38 -2.36 0.16
N ALA A 242 7.32 -1.75 -1.02
CA ALA A 242 8.45 -1.67 -1.96
C ALA A 242 9.72 -1.12 -1.30
N PHE A 243 9.58 -0.19 -0.41
CA PHE A 243 10.66 0.53 0.25
C PHE A 243 11.23 -0.18 1.49
N GLY A 244 11.54 -1.47 1.36
CA GLY A 244 12.24 -2.26 2.37
C GLY A 244 11.35 -3.11 3.29
N GLY A 245 10.02 -2.90 3.30
CA GLY A 245 9.08 -3.78 4.01
C GLY A 245 9.04 -3.62 5.54
N ALA A 246 9.68 -2.59 6.10
CA ALA A 246 9.64 -2.30 7.54
C ALA A 246 8.46 -1.41 7.91
N ILE A 247 8.34 -1.05 9.18
CA ILE A 247 7.43 -0.01 9.63
C ILE A 247 7.89 1.37 9.13
N GLY A 248 6.97 2.31 9.02
CA GLY A 248 7.23 3.69 8.63
C GLY A 248 6.25 4.17 7.57
N GLY A 249 5.80 5.41 7.72
CA GLY A 249 4.98 6.12 6.75
C GLY A 249 5.47 7.54 6.58
N PHE A 250 5.02 8.19 5.53
CA PHE A 250 5.37 9.59 5.29
C PHE A 250 4.25 10.31 4.54
N THR A 251 4.23 11.63 4.72
CA THR A 251 3.54 12.56 3.83
C THR A 251 4.59 13.47 3.22
N THR A 252 4.56 13.66 1.90
CA THR A 252 5.47 14.54 1.18
C THR A 252 4.66 15.44 0.23
N GLY A 253 5.11 16.68 0.01
CA GLY A 253 4.35 17.63 -0.80
C GLY A 253 4.79 19.07 -0.63
N ARG A 254 3.83 20.00 -0.67
CA ARG A 254 4.07 21.44 -0.51
C ARG A 254 4.57 21.76 0.88
N LYS A 255 5.56 22.63 0.99
CA LYS A 255 6.23 22.96 2.24
C LYS A 255 5.27 23.45 3.34
N GLU A 256 4.35 24.35 3.01
CA GLU A 256 3.39 24.90 3.97
C GLU A 256 2.42 23.85 4.50
N ILE A 257 2.05 22.87 3.67
CA ILE A 257 1.24 21.72 4.09
C ILE A 257 2.02 20.88 5.10
N ILE A 258 3.25 20.52 4.78
CA ILE A 258 4.11 19.70 5.65
C ILE A 258 4.41 20.42 6.96
N ASP A 259 4.68 21.73 6.93
CA ASP A 259 4.89 22.52 8.15
C ASP A 259 3.63 22.56 9.02
N MET A 260 2.43 22.70 8.42
CA MET A 260 1.15 22.65 9.16
C MET A 260 0.93 21.27 9.79
N LEU A 261 1.23 20.18 9.09
CA LEU A 261 1.15 18.81 9.63
C LEU A 261 2.10 18.64 10.83
N ARG A 262 3.31 19.18 10.80
CA ARG A 262 4.24 19.17 11.93
C ARG A 262 3.66 19.86 13.18
N GLN A 263 2.83 20.90 12.99
CA GLN A 263 2.22 21.63 14.09
C GLN A 263 0.95 21.00 14.65
N ARG A 264 0.16 20.27 13.83
CA ARG A 264 -1.20 19.88 14.19
C ARG A 264 -1.55 18.42 13.98
N SER A 265 -0.77 17.65 13.21
CA SER A 265 -1.06 16.26 12.94
C SER A 265 -0.90 15.40 14.21
N ARG A 266 -2.01 14.98 14.80
CA ARG A 266 -2.03 14.24 16.08
C ARG A 266 -1.22 12.94 16.04
N PRO A 267 -1.28 12.10 14.96
CA PRO A 267 -0.43 10.91 14.87
C PRO A 267 1.07 11.23 14.89
N TYR A 268 1.48 12.37 14.36
CA TYR A 268 2.88 12.82 14.42
C TYR A 268 3.24 13.39 15.81
N LEU A 269 2.36 14.20 16.39
CA LEU A 269 2.65 14.87 17.65
C LEU A 269 2.68 13.91 18.84
N PHE A 270 1.93 12.82 18.82
CA PHE A 270 1.69 11.97 19.98
C PHE A 270 2.17 10.51 19.83
N SER A 271 2.75 10.12 18.67
CA SER A 271 3.42 8.84 18.49
C SER A 271 4.93 8.99 18.56
N ASN A 272 5.61 7.98 19.11
CA ASN A 272 7.06 7.93 19.09
C ASN A 272 7.61 8.01 17.66
N SER A 273 8.80 8.59 17.55
CA SER A 273 9.57 8.68 16.31
C SER A 273 10.00 7.30 15.81
N LEU A 274 10.21 7.18 14.51
CA LEU A 274 10.79 5.99 13.91
C LEU A 274 12.15 5.65 14.56
N PRO A 275 12.43 4.37 14.86
CA PRO A 275 13.69 3.98 15.45
C PRO A 275 14.86 4.14 14.45
N PRO A 276 16.09 4.40 14.95
CA PRO A 276 17.26 4.62 14.10
C PRO A 276 17.51 3.52 13.06
N ALA A 277 17.27 2.26 13.42
CA ALA A 277 17.43 1.13 12.49
C ALA A 277 16.59 1.28 11.21
N VAL A 278 15.31 1.66 11.36
CA VAL A 278 14.40 1.86 10.22
C VAL A 278 14.81 3.09 9.41
N VAL A 279 15.20 4.16 10.09
CA VAL A 279 15.62 5.41 9.44
C VAL A 279 16.89 5.21 8.64
N GLY A 280 17.91 4.55 9.21
CA GLY A 280 19.17 4.26 8.53
C GLY A 280 18.99 3.34 7.31
N ALA A 281 18.19 2.28 7.46
CA ALA A 281 17.83 1.41 6.33
C ALA A 281 17.06 2.17 5.24
N GLY A 282 16.14 3.06 5.63
CA GLY A 282 15.39 3.89 4.69
C GLY A 282 16.27 4.82 3.87
N ILE A 283 17.26 5.48 4.50
CA ILE A 283 18.23 6.33 3.79
C ILE A 283 19.01 5.51 2.76
N GLU A 284 19.55 4.35 3.18
CA GLU A 284 20.31 3.47 2.28
C GLU A 284 19.43 2.95 1.13
N MET A 285 18.17 2.64 1.40
CA MET A 285 17.21 2.17 0.39
C MET A 285 16.99 3.24 -0.69
N PHE A 286 16.70 4.51 -0.35
CA PHE A 286 16.56 5.57 -1.35
C PHE A 286 17.83 5.80 -2.14
N LYS A 287 19.00 5.71 -1.49
CA LYS A 287 20.30 5.76 -2.17
C LYS A 287 20.45 4.64 -3.21
N MET A 288 20.07 3.40 -2.86
CA MET A 288 20.09 2.26 -3.80
C MET A 288 19.20 2.50 -5.02
N LEU A 289 18.00 3.07 -4.81
CA LEU A 289 17.07 3.38 -5.90
C LEU A 289 17.55 4.53 -6.81
N GLU A 290 18.37 5.45 -6.30
CA GLU A 290 19.03 6.47 -7.11
C GLU A 290 20.25 5.91 -7.90
N GLU A 291 20.92 4.88 -7.36
CA GLU A 291 22.09 4.27 -7.99
C GLU A 291 21.70 3.35 -9.17
N SER A 292 20.54 2.66 -9.12
CA SER A 292 20.17 1.67 -10.12
C SER A 292 18.68 1.39 -10.16
N ASN A 293 18.16 1.17 -11.38
CA ASN A 293 16.79 0.72 -11.63
C ASN A 293 16.67 -0.82 -11.64
N GLU A 294 17.71 -1.58 -11.35
CA GLU A 294 17.73 -3.06 -11.50
C GLU A 294 16.54 -3.77 -10.83
N HIS A 295 16.20 -3.37 -9.61
CA HIS A 295 15.08 -3.97 -8.89
C HIS A 295 13.74 -3.66 -9.56
N HIS A 296 13.55 -2.43 -10.03
CA HIS A 296 12.35 -2.00 -10.73
C HIS A 296 12.22 -2.72 -12.09
N ASP A 297 13.28 -2.75 -12.90
CA ASP A 297 13.29 -3.39 -14.22
C ASP A 297 12.96 -4.88 -14.10
N ARG A 298 13.58 -5.56 -13.12
CA ARG A 298 13.28 -6.97 -12.82
C ARG A 298 11.82 -7.17 -12.37
N LEU A 299 11.26 -6.24 -11.60
CA LEU A 299 9.84 -6.30 -11.23
C LEU A 299 8.95 -6.22 -12.47
N VAL A 300 9.20 -5.27 -13.35
CA VAL A 300 8.43 -5.08 -14.59
C VAL A 300 8.48 -6.34 -15.48
N GLU A 301 9.67 -6.91 -15.67
CA GLU A 301 9.85 -8.16 -16.43
C GLU A 301 9.10 -9.34 -15.80
N ASN A 302 9.20 -9.49 -14.47
CA ASN A 302 8.53 -10.56 -13.73
C ASN A 302 7.01 -10.45 -13.81
N VAL A 303 6.46 -9.24 -13.68
CA VAL A 303 5.02 -8.97 -13.81
C VAL A 303 4.53 -9.28 -15.21
N ALA A 304 5.22 -8.80 -16.24
CA ALA A 304 4.86 -9.04 -17.62
C ALA A 304 4.82 -10.56 -17.94
N PHE A 305 5.87 -11.28 -17.54
CA PHE A 305 5.95 -12.72 -17.71
C PHE A 305 4.80 -13.46 -16.99
N PHE A 306 4.61 -13.19 -15.72
CA PHE A 306 3.58 -13.87 -14.92
C PHE A 306 2.19 -13.67 -15.53
N ARG A 307 1.84 -12.44 -15.87
CA ARG A 307 0.54 -12.09 -16.45
C ARG A 307 0.33 -12.73 -17.81
N GLU A 308 1.34 -12.68 -18.70
CA GLU A 308 1.28 -13.33 -20.02
C GLU A 308 0.95 -14.81 -19.88
N LYS A 309 1.69 -15.53 -19.02
CA LYS A 309 1.50 -16.98 -18.83
C LYS A 309 0.15 -17.33 -18.22
N MET A 310 -0.32 -16.55 -17.26
CA MET A 310 -1.62 -16.77 -16.61
C MET A 310 -2.79 -16.51 -17.57
N ILE A 311 -2.72 -15.44 -18.37
CA ILE A 311 -3.74 -15.12 -19.38
C ILE A 311 -3.73 -16.20 -20.48
N ALA A 312 -2.56 -16.61 -20.95
CA ALA A 312 -2.43 -17.68 -21.96
C ALA A 312 -2.97 -19.02 -21.45
N ALA A 313 -2.91 -19.29 -20.14
CA ALA A 313 -3.50 -20.46 -19.51
C ALA A 313 -5.04 -20.39 -19.39
N GLY A 314 -5.65 -19.24 -19.63
CA GLY A 314 -7.10 -19.05 -19.60
C GLY A 314 -7.65 -18.48 -18.29
N PHE A 315 -6.80 -17.98 -17.39
CA PHE A 315 -7.26 -17.28 -16.18
C PHE A 315 -7.77 -15.88 -16.49
N ASP A 316 -8.88 -15.52 -15.84
CA ASP A 316 -9.38 -14.16 -15.86
C ASP A 316 -8.57 -13.31 -14.86
N ILE A 317 -7.76 -12.40 -15.40
CA ILE A 317 -6.95 -11.46 -14.61
C ILE A 317 -7.42 -10.05 -14.89
N LYS A 318 -7.77 -9.32 -13.83
CA LYS A 318 -8.13 -7.90 -13.99
C LYS A 318 -7.01 -7.12 -14.68
N PRO A 319 -7.34 -6.24 -15.62
CA PRO A 319 -6.36 -5.34 -16.22
C PRO A 319 -5.68 -4.48 -15.15
N THR A 320 -4.35 -4.44 -15.16
CA THR A 320 -3.56 -3.66 -14.23
C THR A 320 -2.22 -3.29 -14.86
N VAL A 321 -1.62 -2.20 -14.41
CA VAL A 321 -0.25 -1.79 -14.73
C VAL A 321 0.70 -2.03 -13.56
N SER A 322 0.18 -2.51 -12.41
CA SER A 322 0.94 -2.72 -11.18
C SER A 322 1.43 -4.15 -11.00
N ALA A 323 2.19 -4.39 -9.95
CA ALA A 323 2.66 -5.72 -9.54
C ALA A 323 1.59 -6.60 -8.88
N ILE A 324 0.37 -6.10 -8.74
CA ILE A 324 -0.77 -6.82 -8.18
C ILE A 324 -1.51 -7.52 -9.32
N CYS A 325 -1.59 -8.85 -9.27
CA CYS A 325 -2.33 -9.65 -10.23
C CYS A 325 -3.54 -10.29 -9.53
N ALA A 326 -4.73 -9.74 -9.77
CA ALA A 326 -5.98 -10.27 -9.23
C ALA A 326 -6.52 -11.37 -10.17
N VAL A 327 -6.34 -12.63 -9.78
CA VAL A 327 -6.86 -13.81 -10.49
C VAL A 327 -8.30 -14.02 -10.02
N MET A 328 -9.27 -13.74 -10.89
CA MET A 328 -10.69 -13.72 -10.55
C MET A 328 -11.27 -15.13 -10.44
N LEU A 329 -11.92 -15.42 -9.31
CA LEU A 329 -12.61 -16.68 -9.04
C LEU A 329 -14.10 -16.46 -8.74
N TYR A 330 -14.49 -15.20 -8.41
CA TYR A 330 -15.85 -14.75 -8.17
C TYR A 330 -16.54 -15.36 -6.93
N ASP A 331 -16.39 -16.69 -6.69
CA ASP A 331 -16.97 -17.40 -5.56
C ASP A 331 -16.02 -17.42 -4.34
N ALA A 332 -16.57 -17.13 -3.15
CA ALA A 332 -15.80 -17.02 -1.92
C ALA A 332 -15.24 -18.37 -1.45
N LYS A 333 -16.03 -19.46 -1.57
CA LYS A 333 -15.60 -20.80 -1.18
C LYS A 333 -14.51 -21.30 -2.11
N LEU A 334 -14.71 -21.12 -3.42
CA LEU A 334 -13.71 -21.48 -4.44
C LEU A 334 -12.38 -20.75 -4.19
N SER A 335 -12.40 -19.47 -3.83
CA SER A 335 -11.16 -18.72 -3.57
C SER A 335 -10.39 -19.24 -2.35
N GLN A 336 -11.09 -19.72 -1.33
CA GLN A 336 -10.48 -20.34 -0.15
C GLN A 336 -9.90 -21.71 -0.48
N ASP A 337 -10.67 -22.57 -1.16
CA ASP A 337 -10.24 -23.90 -1.58
C ASP A 337 -9.04 -23.80 -2.53
N PHE A 338 -9.08 -22.87 -3.49
CA PHE A 338 -7.99 -22.63 -4.43
C PHE A 338 -6.69 -22.23 -3.71
N ALA A 339 -6.78 -21.31 -2.75
CA ALA A 339 -5.61 -20.91 -1.94
C ALA A 339 -5.07 -22.08 -1.10
N ALA A 340 -5.95 -22.92 -0.55
CA ALA A 340 -5.56 -24.10 0.24
C ALA A 340 -4.84 -25.15 -0.63
N GLU A 341 -5.33 -25.44 -1.84
CA GLU A 341 -4.68 -26.37 -2.76
C GLU A 341 -3.32 -25.83 -3.26
N LEU A 342 -3.23 -24.55 -3.57
CA LEU A 342 -1.94 -23.91 -3.91
C LEU A 342 -0.94 -24.03 -2.77
N GLN A 343 -1.37 -23.85 -1.52
CA GLN A 343 -0.48 -24.00 -0.37
C GLN A 343 0.07 -25.43 -0.24
N LYS A 344 -0.72 -26.47 -0.55
CA LYS A 344 -0.22 -27.87 -0.58
C LYS A 344 0.86 -28.08 -1.64
N LYS A 345 0.81 -27.30 -2.73
CA LYS A 345 1.83 -27.30 -3.81
C LYS A 345 3.01 -26.34 -3.53
N GLY A 346 3.10 -25.79 -2.31
CA GLY A 346 4.18 -24.89 -1.90
C GLY A 346 4.05 -23.46 -2.46
N ILE A 347 2.85 -23.01 -2.81
CA ILE A 347 2.58 -21.63 -3.24
C ILE A 347 1.77 -20.91 -2.14
N PHE A 348 2.37 -19.90 -1.52
CA PHE A 348 1.78 -19.15 -0.43
C PHE A 348 1.02 -17.94 -0.99
N VAL A 349 -0.31 -18.06 -1.04
CA VAL A 349 -1.24 -17.03 -1.49
C VAL A 349 -2.41 -16.87 -0.51
N THR A 350 -3.25 -15.87 -0.73
CA THR A 350 -4.47 -15.64 0.06
C THR A 350 -5.64 -15.37 -0.87
N GLY A 351 -6.76 -16.06 -0.63
CA GLY A 351 -8.04 -15.74 -1.24
C GLY A 351 -8.68 -14.53 -0.57
N PHE A 352 -9.15 -13.58 -1.38
CA PHE A 352 -9.88 -12.41 -0.91
C PHE A 352 -11.35 -12.51 -1.32
N TYR A 353 -12.23 -12.31 -0.37
CA TYR A 353 -13.68 -12.38 -0.52
C TYR A 353 -14.37 -11.35 0.39
N TYR A 354 -15.69 -11.27 0.35
CA TYR A 354 -16.46 -10.33 1.18
C TYR A 354 -16.14 -10.55 2.68
N PRO A 355 -15.96 -9.50 3.49
CA PRO A 355 -16.19 -8.08 3.18
C PRO A 355 -14.97 -7.33 2.62
N VAL A 356 -13.83 -7.99 2.40
CA VAL A 356 -12.59 -7.34 1.91
C VAL A 356 -12.74 -6.87 0.46
N VAL A 357 -13.47 -7.64 -0.33
CA VAL A 357 -13.87 -7.31 -1.70
C VAL A 357 -15.40 -7.47 -1.83
N PRO A 358 -16.06 -6.84 -2.81
CA PRO A 358 -17.52 -6.98 -2.97
C PRO A 358 -17.96 -8.44 -3.16
N LYS A 359 -19.23 -8.75 -2.79
CA LYS A 359 -19.83 -10.07 -3.05
C LYS A 359 -19.78 -10.40 -4.54
N GLY A 360 -19.46 -11.65 -4.87
CA GLY A 360 -19.31 -12.09 -6.25
C GLY A 360 -18.01 -11.59 -6.94
N GLN A 361 -17.05 -11.04 -6.19
CA GLN A 361 -15.78 -10.54 -6.70
C GLN A 361 -14.58 -11.20 -5.99
N ALA A 362 -14.75 -12.45 -5.51
CA ALA A 362 -13.67 -13.17 -4.86
C ALA A 362 -12.52 -13.47 -5.83
N ARG A 363 -11.31 -13.48 -5.31
CA ARG A 363 -10.08 -13.62 -6.11
C ARG A 363 -8.91 -14.17 -5.30
N ILE A 364 -7.89 -14.67 -5.99
CA ILE A 364 -6.54 -14.77 -5.42
C ILE A 364 -5.78 -13.50 -5.83
N ARG A 365 -5.28 -12.75 -4.85
CA ARG A 365 -4.41 -11.59 -5.10
C ARG A 365 -2.96 -12.05 -5.08
N VAL A 366 -2.35 -12.14 -6.25
CA VAL A 366 -0.94 -12.48 -6.41
C VAL A 366 -0.11 -11.20 -6.38
N GLN A 367 0.93 -11.19 -5.56
CA GLN A 367 1.92 -10.12 -5.45
C GLN A 367 3.22 -10.60 -6.10
N VAL A 368 3.53 -10.06 -7.28
CA VAL A 368 4.79 -10.34 -7.97
C VAL A 368 5.89 -9.45 -7.37
N SER A 369 7.09 -10.00 -7.23
CA SER A 369 8.25 -9.31 -6.66
C SER A 369 9.45 -9.41 -7.59
N ALA A 370 10.32 -8.40 -7.56
CA ALA A 370 11.65 -8.45 -8.15
C ALA A 370 12.53 -9.58 -7.55
N GLY A 371 12.22 -10.01 -6.33
CA GLY A 371 12.89 -11.12 -5.68
C GLY A 371 12.53 -12.51 -6.21
N HIS A 372 11.49 -12.65 -7.05
CA HIS A 372 11.16 -13.93 -7.66
C HIS A 372 12.11 -14.25 -8.82
N THR A 373 12.61 -15.49 -8.86
CA THR A 373 13.34 -16.00 -10.03
C THR A 373 12.37 -16.45 -11.12
N ARG A 374 12.88 -16.63 -12.34
CA ARG A 374 12.08 -17.15 -13.46
C ARG A 374 11.49 -18.53 -13.13
N GLU A 375 12.28 -19.42 -12.57
CA GLU A 375 11.86 -20.77 -12.17
C GLU A 375 10.75 -20.74 -11.09
N GLN A 376 10.83 -19.79 -10.15
CA GLN A 376 9.79 -19.61 -9.13
C GLN A 376 8.46 -19.14 -9.74
N LEU A 377 8.52 -18.24 -10.72
CA LEU A 377 7.33 -17.78 -11.44
C LEU A 377 6.72 -18.90 -12.27
N GLU A 378 7.54 -19.69 -13.00
CA GLU A 378 7.09 -20.85 -13.77
C GLU A 378 6.44 -21.91 -12.88
N LYS A 379 7.05 -22.22 -11.72
CA LYS A 379 6.48 -23.12 -10.73
C LYS A 379 5.13 -22.63 -10.21
N CYS A 380 5.00 -21.34 -9.94
CA CYS A 380 3.75 -20.73 -9.51
C CYS A 380 2.67 -20.87 -10.60
N VAL A 381 2.97 -20.50 -11.84
CA VAL A 381 2.03 -20.64 -12.96
C VAL A 381 1.59 -22.08 -13.16
N ALA A 382 2.53 -23.05 -13.12
CA ALA A 382 2.22 -24.46 -13.24
C ALA A 382 1.26 -24.94 -12.13
N ALA A 383 1.51 -24.54 -10.88
CA ALA A 383 0.63 -24.87 -9.77
C ALA A 383 -0.77 -24.27 -9.93
N PHE A 384 -0.87 -23.01 -10.39
CA PHE A 384 -2.17 -22.38 -10.69
C PHE A 384 -2.93 -23.13 -11.77
N ILE A 385 -2.25 -23.58 -12.86
CA ILE A 385 -2.88 -24.35 -13.95
C ILE A 385 -3.40 -25.69 -13.43
N GLU A 386 -2.59 -26.40 -12.65
CA GLU A 386 -2.97 -27.69 -12.08
C GLU A 386 -4.21 -27.55 -11.16
N VAL A 387 -4.17 -26.64 -10.18
CA VAL A 387 -5.29 -26.36 -9.29
C VAL A 387 -6.50 -25.83 -10.06
N GLY A 388 -6.28 -25.01 -11.09
CA GLY A 388 -7.35 -24.50 -11.94
C GLY A 388 -8.13 -25.60 -12.66
N LYS A 389 -7.43 -26.66 -13.12
CA LYS A 389 -8.06 -27.86 -13.71
C LYS A 389 -8.73 -28.71 -12.65
N GLU A 390 -8.08 -28.96 -11.50
CA GLU A 390 -8.64 -29.77 -10.39
C GLU A 390 -9.98 -29.20 -9.87
N LEU A 391 -10.08 -27.87 -9.79
CA LEU A 391 -11.26 -27.18 -9.29
C LEU A 391 -12.22 -26.67 -10.38
N GLY A 392 -11.99 -27.05 -11.65
CA GLY A 392 -12.87 -26.72 -12.76
C GLY A 392 -12.91 -25.26 -13.18
N VAL A 393 -11.90 -24.46 -12.79
CA VAL A 393 -11.72 -23.06 -13.22
C VAL A 393 -11.17 -23.02 -14.67
N LEU A 394 -10.29 -23.95 -15.01
CA LEU A 394 -9.77 -24.16 -16.36
C LEU A 394 -10.34 -25.44 -16.95
N LYS A 395 -10.47 -25.45 -18.29
CA LYS A 395 -10.90 -26.62 -19.07
C LYS A 395 -9.77 -27.62 -19.29
#